data_54d32781df58bf47f55cf48e22fcc885
#
_entry.id   54d32781df58bf47f55cf48e22fcc885
#
_cell.length_a   1.000
_cell.length_b   1.000
_cell.length_c   1.000
_cell.angle_alpha   90.00
_cell.angle_beta   90.00
_cell.angle_gamma   90.00
#
_symmetry.space_group_name_H-M   'P 1'
#
loop_
_entity.id
_entity.type
_entity.pdbx_description
1 polymer ?
#
loop_
_entity_poly.entity_id
_entity_poly.type
_entity_poly.pdbx_seq_one_letter_code
_entity_poly.pdbx_strand_id
1 'polypeptide(L)' 'MKKISWRRLNDQLPSLTEDEVFAMLTEEQLTERRASHLQRLHQRYCALRDARERIEIMSGAIKP' A
#
# COMPACT_ATOMS: atom_id res chain seq x y z
N MET A 1 12.00 -17.40 3.16
CA MET A 1 11.51 -16.39 2.25
C MET A 1 12.45 -15.20 2.21
N LYS A 2 12.71 -14.65 1.04
CA LYS A 2 13.66 -13.55 0.92
C LYS A 2 13.04 -12.25 1.40
N LYS A 3 13.79 -11.54 2.25
CA LYS A 3 13.40 -10.20 2.64
C LYS A 3 13.59 -9.25 1.48
N ILE A 4 12.60 -8.43 1.21
CA ILE A 4 12.75 -7.39 0.22
C ILE A 4 13.59 -6.26 0.82
N SER A 5 14.57 -5.77 0.07
CA SER A 5 15.39 -4.65 0.53
C SER A 5 14.61 -3.34 0.42
N TRP A 6 15.06 -2.32 1.14
CA TRP A 6 14.44 -0.99 1.08
C TRP A 6 14.43 -0.44 -0.34
N ARG A 7 15.54 -0.58 -1.03
CA ARG A 7 15.66 -0.09 -2.40
C ARG A 7 14.68 -0.80 -3.33
N ARG A 8 14.62 -2.13 -3.21
CA ARG A 8 13.75 -2.92 -4.06
C ARG A 8 12.28 -2.63 -3.78
N LEU A 9 11.94 -2.44 -2.51
CA LEU A 9 10.58 -2.08 -2.14
C LEU A 9 10.17 -0.77 -2.82
N ASN A 10 11.01 0.26 -2.73
CA ASN A 10 10.69 1.55 -3.32
C ASN A 10 10.61 1.48 -4.84
N ASP A 11 11.41 0.62 -5.47
CA ASP A 11 11.35 0.42 -6.91
C ASP A 11 10.03 -0.24 -7.34
N GLN A 12 9.50 -1.13 -6.53
CA GLN A 12 8.28 -1.88 -6.86
C GLN A 12 6.99 -1.14 -6.52
N LEU A 13 7.01 -0.31 -5.48
CA LEU A 13 5.78 0.29 -4.96
C LEU A 13 4.91 0.97 -6.01
N PRO A 14 5.47 1.76 -6.95
CA PRO A 14 4.61 2.45 -7.92
C PRO A 14 3.81 1.51 -8.83
N SER A 15 4.24 0.27 -8.97
CA SER A 15 3.57 -0.69 -9.86
C SER A 15 2.64 -1.65 -9.12
N LEU A 16 2.56 -1.55 -7.79
CA LEU A 16 1.74 -2.46 -7.00
C LEU A 16 0.32 -1.93 -6.83
N THR A 17 -0.63 -2.86 -6.81
CA THR A 17 -2.02 -2.52 -6.53
C THR A 17 -2.23 -2.36 -5.03
N GLU A 18 -3.40 -1.81 -4.66
CA GLU A 18 -3.77 -1.65 -3.26
C GLU A 18 -3.73 -2.99 -2.53
N ASP A 19 -4.27 -4.05 -3.13
CA ASP A 19 -4.31 -5.38 -2.51
C ASP A 19 -2.90 -5.95 -2.35
N GLU A 20 -2.04 -5.74 -3.34
CA GLU A 20 -0.66 -6.21 -3.26
C GLU A 20 0.12 -5.49 -2.16
N VAL A 21 -0.07 -4.19 -2.04
CA VAL A 21 0.59 -3.42 -0.98
C VAL A 21 0.07 -3.86 0.39
N PHE A 22 -1.23 -4.09 0.51
CA PHE A 22 -1.81 -4.56 1.76
C PHE A 22 -1.25 -5.93 2.16
N ALA A 23 -1.11 -6.84 1.19
CA ALA A 23 -0.54 -8.16 1.44
C ALA A 23 0.91 -8.06 1.93
N MET A 24 1.70 -7.19 1.30
CA MET A 24 3.08 -6.98 1.72
C MET A 24 3.17 -6.36 3.11
N LEU A 25 2.28 -5.42 3.40
CA LEU A 25 2.23 -4.79 4.72
C LEU A 25 1.91 -5.83 5.79
N THR A 26 0.92 -6.67 5.54
CA THR A 26 0.53 -7.72 6.48
C THR A 26 1.68 -8.70 6.70
N GLU A 27 2.35 -9.09 5.63
CA GLU A 27 3.47 -10.01 5.74
C GLU A 27 4.62 -9.40 6.55
N GLU A 28 4.92 -8.12 6.32
CA GLU A 28 5.96 -7.44 7.06
C GLU A 28 5.63 -7.39 8.56
N GLN A 29 4.36 -7.15 8.90
CA GLN A 29 3.91 -7.15 10.29
C GLN A 29 4.08 -8.52 10.96
N LEU A 30 3.94 -9.58 10.19
CA LEU A 30 4.03 -10.94 10.72
C LEU A 30 5.46 -11.49 10.74
N THR A 31 6.36 -10.87 10.01
CA THR A 31 7.73 -11.38 9.85
C THR A 31 8.76 -10.42 10.45
N GLU A 32 9.35 -9.57 9.63
CA GLU A 32 10.51 -8.76 10.02
C GLU A 32 10.17 -7.55 10.86
N ARG A 33 8.99 -6.98 10.69
CA ARG A 33 8.53 -5.80 11.43
C ARG A 33 9.48 -4.62 11.32
N ARG A 34 10.11 -4.44 10.16
CA ARG A 34 11.04 -3.34 9.96
C ARG A 34 10.26 -2.02 9.90
N ALA A 35 10.58 -1.09 10.80
CA ALA A 35 9.83 0.15 10.93
C ALA A 35 9.78 0.95 9.63
N SER A 36 10.91 1.04 8.92
CA SER A 36 10.97 1.77 7.67
C SER A 36 10.05 1.16 6.61
N HIS A 37 10.05 -0.17 6.50
CA HIS A 37 9.22 -0.88 5.53
C HIS A 37 7.75 -0.78 5.89
N LEU A 38 7.41 -0.95 7.16
CA LEU A 38 6.03 -0.83 7.62
C LEU A 38 5.48 0.55 7.34
N GLN A 39 6.25 1.58 7.66
CA GLN A 39 5.83 2.95 7.46
C GLN A 39 5.63 3.26 5.97
N ARG A 40 6.57 2.83 5.15
CA ARG A 40 6.50 3.09 3.71
C ARG A 40 5.33 2.36 3.05
N LEU A 41 5.14 1.09 3.41
CA LEU A 41 4.04 0.28 2.90
C LEU A 41 2.70 0.87 3.32
N HIS A 42 2.57 1.25 4.57
CA HIS A 42 1.35 1.84 5.09
C HIS A 42 1.05 3.17 4.39
N GLN A 43 2.06 3.99 4.19
CA GLN A 43 1.91 5.26 3.50
C GLN A 43 1.37 5.05 2.07
N ARG A 44 1.95 4.09 1.36
CA ARG A 44 1.50 3.79 0.00
C ARG A 44 0.10 3.19 -0.02
N TYR A 45 -0.18 2.30 0.93
CA TYR A 45 -1.50 1.71 1.06
C TYR A 45 -2.57 2.78 1.27
N CYS A 46 -2.32 3.70 2.18
CA CYS A 46 -3.27 4.78 2.45
C CYS A 46 -3.48 5.67 1.22
N ALA A 47 -2.43 5.97 0.48
CA ALA A 47 -2.53 6.79 -0.73
C ALA A 47 -3.40 6.12 -1.78
N LEU A 48 -3.20 4.81 -1.98
CA LEU A 48 -3.99 4.05 -2.95
C LEU A 48 -5.44 3.93 -2.52
N ARG A 49 -5.67 3.68 -1.23
CA ARG A 49 -7.03 3.60 -0.69
C ARG A 49 -7.74 4.93 -0.81
N ASP A 50 -7.06 6.01 -0.48
CA ASP A 50 -7.65 7.35 -0.58
C ASP A 50 -8.05 7.66 -2.02
N ALA A 51 -7.19 7.32 -2.98
CA ALA A 51 -7.49 7.54 -4.38
C ALA A 51 -8.71 6.74 -4.82
N ARG A 52 -8.81 5.47 -4.39
CA ARG A 52 -9.95 4.62 -4.71
C ARG A 52 -11.23 5.17 -4.07
N GLU A 53 -11.17 5.51 -2.80
CA GLU A 53 -12.33 6.04 -2.08
C GLU A 53 -12.79 7.36 -2.67
N ARG A 54 -11.86 8.20 -3.08
CA ARG A 54 -12.21 9.47 -3.71
C ARG A 54 -13.00 9.24 -4.98
N ILE A 55 -12.57 8.29 -5.80
CA ILE A 55 -13.29 7.95 -7.02
C ILE A 55 -14.70 7.44 -6.70
N GLU A 56 -14.81 6.57 -5.71
CA GLU A 56 -16.10 6.04 -5.29
C GLU A 56 -17.02 7.13 -4.76
N ILE A 57 -16.49 8.01 -3.93
CA ILE A 57 -17.25 9.11 -3.36
C ILE A 57 -17.71 10.07 -4.44
N MET A 58 -16.82 10.42 -5.36
CA MET A 58 -17.17 11.33 -6.46
C MET A 58 -18.22 10.72 -7.37
N SER A 59 -18.14 9.42 -7.62
CA SER A 59 -19.15 8.72 -8.39
C SER A 59 -20.51 8.74 -7.68
N GLY A 60 -20.50 8.59 -6.36
CA GLY A 60 -21.70 8.66 -5.56
C GLY A 60 -22.29 10.08 -5.49
N ALA A 61 -21.42 11.07 -5.47
CA ALA A 61 -21.83 12.47 -5.37
C ALA A 61 -22.55 12.97 -6.62
N ILE A 62 -22.40 12.28 -7.74
CA ILE A 62 -23.09 12.63 -8.97
C ILE A 62 -24.58 12.28 -8.87
N LYS A 63 -24.92 11.39 -7.98
CA LYS A 63 -26.32 11.03 -7.78
C LYS A 63 -27.04 12.12 -7.00
N PRO A 64 -28.19 12.53 -7.45
CA PRO A 64 -28.98 13.51 -6.72
C PRO A 64 -29.46 12.97 -5.38
#